data_a1c88408e4ec49fe6fd9ef1dc644e77c
#
_entry.id   a1c88408e4ec49fe6fd9ef1dc644e77c
#
_cell.length_a   1.000
_cell.length_b   1.000
_cell.length_c   1.000
_cell.angle_alpha   90.00
_cell.angle_beta   90.00
_cell.angle_gamma   90.00
#
_symmetry.space_group_name_H-M   'P 1'
#
loop_
_entity.id
_entity.type
_entity.pdbx_description
1 polymer ?
#
loop_
_entity_poly.entity_id
_entity_poly.type
_entity_poly.pdbx_seq_one_letter_code
_entity_poly.pdbx_strand_id
1 'polypeptide(L)'
;TLIAEVDGSMIPLVDTGTVVGAGVDAATGANPGHSGRIDLRKTRQLSWKEAKLSLVKRSDEIAPVFAVTLADVTTAGSLLKQLAEATGLNVKSRVHALGDGAPWIAEQVERQFGAQGHYLVDFYHLCDYLAAASKVCDKEHPEAWMTLQKERMKTGQSSEVMAALRPFLEA
;
A
#
# COMPACT_ATOMS: atom_id res chain seq x y z
N THR A 1 -10.02 2.03 21.03
CA THR A 1 -10.05 1.85 19.57
C THR A 1 -8.65 2.04 18.99
N LEU A 2 -8.27 1.18 18.08
CA LEU A 2 -7.06 1.31 17.29
C LEU A 2 -7.43 1.75 15.87
N ILE A 3 -6.61 2.62 15.30
CA ILE A 3 -6.65 3.01 13.89
C ILE A 3 -5.45 2.34 13.22
N ALA A 4 -5.70 1.58 12.19
CA ALA A 4 -4.69 0.93 11.37
C ALA A 4 -4.77 1.46 9.93
N GLU A 5 -3.66 1.49 9.23
CA GLU A 5 -3.61 1.81 7.81
C GLU A 5 -2.61 0.90 7.12
N VAL A 6 -2.97 0.43 5.95
CA VAL A 6 -2.11 -0.42 5.12
C VAL A 6 -2.15 0.09 3.70
N ASP A 7 -0.98 0.27 3.12
CA ASP A 7 -0.82 0.71 1.75
C ASP A 7 0.33 -0.03 1.06
N GLY A 8 0.24 -0.16 -0.26
CA GLY A 8 1.27 -0.75 -1.11
C GLY A 8 1.79 0.27 -2.13
N SER A 9 3.10 0.42 -2.22
CA SER A 9 3.73 1.32 -3.19
C SER A 9 4.87 0.64 -3.93
N MET A 10 4.92 0.83 -5.24
CA MET A 10 6.02 0.34 -6.06
C MET A 10 7.26 1.19 -5.86
N ILE A 11 8.34 0.58 -5.41
CA ILE A 11 9.62 1.25 -5.22
C ILE A 11 10.69 0.69 -6.16
N PRO A 12 11.57 1.53 -6.71
CA PRO A 12 12.69 1.07 -7.52
C PRO A 12 13.80 0.51 -6.62
N LEU A 13 14.25 -0.70 -6.91
CA LEU A 13 15.43 -1.30 -6.31
C LEU A 13 16.56 -1.28 -7.33
N VAL A 14 17.68 -0.75 -6.93
CA VAL A 14 18.90 -0.71 -7.74
C VAL A 14 19.88 -1.74 -7.21
N ASP A 15 20.10 -2.79 -7.98
CA ASP A 15 21.21 -3.72 -7.72
C ASP A 15 22.47 -3.17 -8.38
N THR A 16 23.48 -2.92 -7.56
CA THR A 16 24.77 -2.40 -8.03
C THR A 16 25.76 -3.51 -8.38
N GLY A 17 25.32 -4.77 -8.39
CA GLY A 17 26.16 -5.93 -8.64
C GLY A 17 27.42 -5.91 -7.75
N THR A 18 27.62 -6.93 -6.94
CA THR A 18 28.89 -7.07 -6.22
C THR A 18 29.97 -7.31 -7.26
N VAL A 19 30.85 -6.33 -7.50
CA VAL A 19 32.11 -6.61 -8.21
C VAL A 19 32.88 -7.55 -7.33
N VAL A 20 32.75 -8.86 -7.58
CA VAL A 20 33.65 -9.87 -7.02
C VAL A 20 35.01 -9.49 -7.55
N GLY A 21 35.86 -9.01 -6.67
CA GLY A 21 37.20 -8.54 -7.01
C GLY A 21 37.90 -9.58 -7.88
N ALA A 22 38.27 -9.19 -9.09
CA ALA A 22 39.27 -9.92 -9.87
C ALA A 22 40.51 -10.03 -8.99
N GLY A 23 40.91 -11.27 -8.70
CA GLY A 23 42.05 -11.56 -7.86
C GLY A 23 43.23 -10.72 -8.33
N VAL A 24 43.87 -10.05 -7.40
CA VAL A 24 45.21 -9.47 -7.62
C VAL A 24 46.17 -10.64 -7.75
N ASP A 25 46.42 -11.06 -8.98
CA ASP A 25 47.62 -11.85 -9.26
C ASP A 25 48.84 -10.96 -9.01
N ALA A 26 49.49 -11.19 -7.88
CA ALA A 26 50.75 -10.59 -7.53
C ALA A 26 51.87 -11.25 -8.35
N ALA A 27 52.14 -10.72 -9.52
CA ALA A 27 53.46 -10.80 -10.18
C ALA A 27 53.44 -10.09 -11.54
N THR A 28 53.89 -8.89 -11.59
CA THR A 28 54.87 -8.31 -12.55
C THR A 28 54.76 -6.80 -12.54
N GLY A 29 55.85 -6.14 -12.23
CA GLY A 29 55.91 -4.69 -12.21
C GLY A 29 55.72 -4.07 -13.59
N ALA A 30 54.72 -3.24 -13.72
CA ALA A 30 54.59 -2.27 -14.80
C ALA A 30 53.63 -1.14 -14.34
N ASN A 31 54.14 0.05 -14.31
CA ASN A 31 53.56 1.41 -14.33
C ASN A 31 52.12 1.65 -13.78
N PRO A 32 51.92 2.51 -12.78
CA PRO A 32 50.63 2.94 -12.28
C PRO A 32 50.09 4.09 -13.14
N GLY A 33 49.59 3.73 -14.31
CA GLY A 33 48.92 4.70 -15.18
C GLY A 33 47.54 4.17 -15.63
N HIS A 34 46.47 4.74 -15.10
CA HIS A 34 45.07 4.44 -15.35
C HIS A 34 44.53 3.21 -14.60
N SER A 35 44.20 3.38 -13.34
CA SER A 35 43.19 2.54 -12.72
C SER A 35 41.88 2.81 -13.45
N GLY A 36 41.46 1.93 -14.34
CA GLY A 36 40.19 1.99 -15.02
C GLY A 36 39.07 1.98 -13.97
N ARG A 37 38.59 3.16 -13.61
CA ARG A 37 37.45 3.30 -12.71
C ARG A 37 36.29 2.63 -13.43
N ILE A 38 35.88 1.44 -12.97
CA ILE A 38 34.75 0.72 -13.51
C ILE A 38 33.52 1.65 -13.30
N ASP A 39 32.91 2.09 -14.40
CA ASP A 39 31.70 2.89 -14.33
C ASP A 39 30.55 1.98 -13.87
N LEU A 40 30.35 1.93 -12.56
CA LEU A 40 29.28 1.16 -11.92
C LEU A 40 27.87 1.57 -12.37
N ARG A 41 27.74 2.66 -13.11
CA ARG A 41 26.42 3.07 -13.66
C ARG A 41 25.95 2.12 -14.76
N LYS A 42 26.87 1.48 -15.48
CA LYS A 42 26.55 0.54 -16.57
C LYS A 42 26.16 -0.86 -16.08
N THR A 43 26.45 -1.20 -14.82
CA THR A 43 26.13 -2.50 -14.20
C THR A 43 24.88 -2.47 -13.33
N ARG A 44 24.23 -1.32 -13.20
CA ARG A 44 23.01 -1.17 -12.39
C ARG A 44 21.85 -1.89 -13.07
N GLN A 45 21.25 -2.82 -12.34
CA GLN A 45 19.97 -3.40 -12.71
C GLN A 45 18.86 -2.75 -11.88
N LEU A 46 17.86 -2.21 -12.58
CA LEU A 46 16.69 -1.64 -11.95
C LEU A 46 15.57 -2.68 -11.92
N SER A 47 15.06 -2.97 -10.75
CA SER A 47 13.85 -3.78 -10.56
C SER A 47 12.84 -2.99 -9.73
N TRP A 48 11.56 -3.32 -9.89
CA TRP A 48 10.50 -2.70 -9.10
C TRP A 48 9.92 -3.74 -8.15
N LYS A 49 9.77 -3.37 -6.88
CA LYS A 49 9.07 -4.19 -5.88
C LYS A 49 8.04 -3.38 -5.15
N GLU A 50 6.96 -4.02 -4.80
CA GLU A 50 5.95 -3.43 -3.94
C GLU A 50 6.45 -3.42 -2.48
N ALA A 51 6.58 -2.24 -1.92
CA ALA A 51 6.77 -2.05 -0.48
C ALA A 51 5.39 -1.92 0.17
N LYS A 52 5.13 -2.73 1.18
CA LYS A 52 3.89 -2.69 1.98
C LYS A 52 4.18 -1.97 3.28
N LEU A 53 3.53 -0.85 3.46
CA LEU A 53 3.59 -0.03 4.67
C LEU A 53 2.38 -0.37 5.54
N SER A 54 2.62 -0.59 6.81
CA SER A 54 1.59 -0.73 7.83
C SER A 54 1.83 0.26 8.94
N LEU A 55 0.79 0.92 9.42
CA LEU A 55 0.85 1.75 10.61
C LEU A 55 -0.31 1.45 11.54
N VAL A 56 -0.10 1.64 12.84
CA VAL A 56 -1.14 1.53 13.86
C VAL A 56 -0.95 2.62 14.90
N LYS A 57 -2.05 3.20 15.35
CA LYS A 57 -2.09 4.12 16.49
C LYS A 57 -3.35 3.92 17.32
N ARG A 58 -3.35 4.40 18.54
CA ARG A 58 -4.59 4.56 19.32
C ARG A 58 -5.38 5.76 18.76
N SER A 59 -6.71 5.69 18.86
CA SER A 59 -7.57 6.79 18.37
C SER A 59 -7.37 8.11 19.14
N ASP A 60 -6.85 8.04 20.35
CA ASP A 60 -6.55 9.16 21.26
C ASP A 60 -5.09 9.63 21.20
N GLU A 61 -4.25 9.00 20.38
CA GLU A 61 -2.84 9.36 20.19
C GLU A 61 -2.58 9.93 18.80
N ILE A 62 -1.57 10.78 18.66
CA ILE A 62 -1.18 11.40 17.39
C ILE A 62 -0.13 10.55 16.67
N ALA A 63 0.87 10.05 17.40
CA ALA A 63 2.00 9.34 16.81
C ALA A 63 1.67 7.87 16.53
N PRO A 64 1.78 7.41 15.28
CA PRO A 64 1.65 5.99 14.95
C PRO A 64 2.96 5.24 15.18
N VAL A 65 2.85 3.91 15.35
CA VAL A 65 3.93 2.97 15.09
C VAL A 65 3.77 2.40 13.69
N PHE A 66 4.85 2.10 13.00
CA PHE A 66 4.80 1.64 11.62
C PHE A 66 5.85 0.57 11.32
N ALA A 67 5.59 -0.22 10.29
CA ALA A 67 6.52 -1.18 9.72
C ALA A 67 6.41 -1.19 8.20
N VAL A 68 7.50 -1.56 7.54
CA VAL A 68 7.57 -1.71 6.07
C VAL A 68 8.12 -3.09 5.75
N THR A 69 7.59 -3.71 4.71
CA THR A 69 8.12 -4.97 4.19
C THR A 69 8.08 -5.02 2.67
N LEU A 70 9.04 -5.72 2.08
CA LEU A 70 9.06 -6.10 0.66
C LEU A 70 8.60 -7.55 0.46
N ALA A 71 8.19 -8.22 1.55
CA ALA A 71 7.70 -9.59 1.53
C ALA A 71 6.23 -9.66 1.05
N ASP A 72 5.64 -10.83 1.17
CA ASP A 72 4.28 -11.11 0.75
C ASP A 72 3.22 -10.43 1.65
N VAL A 73 1.98 -10.52 1.21
CA VAL A 73 0.82 -9.93 1.91
C VAL A 73 0.58 -10.58 3.27
N THR A 74 0.94 -11.85 3.44
CA THR A 74 0.81 -12.56 4.72
C THR A 74 1.78 -12.00 5.76
N THR A 75 3.01 -11.71 5.35
CA THR A 75 4.00 -11.04 6.19
C THR A 75 3.54 -9.64 6.58
N ALA A 76 3.00 -8.87 5.62
CA ALA A 76 2.45 -7.54 5.89
C ALA A 76 1.31 -7.60 6.92
N GLY A 77 0.38 -8.54 6.77
CA GLY A 77 -0.70 -8.76 7.74
C GLY A 77 -0.18 -9.15 9.13
N SER A 78 0.83 -10.01 9.21
CA SER A 78 1.45 -10.39 10.49
C SER A 78 2.15 -9.21 11.17
N LEU A 79 2.82 -8.35 10.41
CA LEU A 79 3.41 -7.12 10.93
C LEU A 79 2.34 -6.15 11.44
N LEU A 80 1.23 -6.00 10.70
CA LEU A 80 0.10 -5.19 11.14
C LEU A 80 -0.44 -5.66 12.50
N LYS A 81 -0.57 -6.99 12.69
CA LYS A 81 -0.98 -7.57 13.97
C LYS A 81 0.01 -7.26 15.08
N GLN A 82 1.31 -7.42 14.84
CA GLN A 82 2.36 -7.12 15.82
C GLN A 82 2.35 -5.63 16.21
N LEU A 83 2.17 -4.72 15.26
CA LEU A 83 2.03 -3.29 15.54
C LEU A 83 0.79 -3.01 16.42
N ALA A 84 -0.34 -3.67 16.14
CA ALA A 84 -1.54 -3.51 16.94
C ALA A 84 -1.34 -4.02 18.37
N GLU A 85 -0.65 -5.14 18.55
CA GLU A 85 -0.31 -5.70 19.86
C GLU A 85 0.64 -4.75 20.63
N ALA A 86 1.66 -4.22 19.96
CA ALA A 86 2.57 -3.22 20.55
C ALA A 86 1.83 -1.93 20.94
N THR A 87 0.73 -1.59 20.25
CA THR A 87 -0.11 -0.42 20.53
C THR A 87 -1.20 -0.71 21.58
N GLY A 88 -1.26 -1.94 22.12
CA GLY A 88 -2.16 -2.32 23.19
C GLY A 88 -3.46 -3.00 22.74
N LEU A 89 -3.41 -3.73 21.63
CA LEU A 89 -4.51 -4.60 21.22
C LEU A 89 -4.86 -5.59 22.35
N ASN A 90 -6.12 -5.68 22.68
CA ASN A 90 -6.65 -6.62 23.67
C ASN A 90 -8.05 -7.09 23.26
N VAL A 91 -8.65 -8.01 24.03
CA VAL A 91 -9.95 -8.64 23.71
C VAL A 91 -11.12 -7.66 23.59
N LYS A 92 -11.00 -6.45 24.14
CA LYS A 92 -12.03 -5.39 24.05
C LYS A 92 -11.74 -4.37 22.96
N SER A 93 -10.61 -4.50 22.27
CA SER A 93 -10.21 -3.55 21.22
C SER A 93 -11.09 -3.68 19.98
N ARG A 94 -11.30 -2.54 19.30
CA ARG A 94 -11.78 -2.48 17.92
C ARG A 94 -10.67 -1.91 17.06
N VAL A 95 -10.44 -2.50 15.90
CA VAL A 95 -9.44 -2.06 14.93
C VAL A 95 -10.17 -1.56 13.70
N HIS A 96 -10.09 -0.26 13.44
CA HIS A 96 -10.54 0.33 12.17
C HIS A 96 -9.33 0.41 11.24
N ALA A 97 -9.32 -0.44 10.24
CA ALA A 97 -8.25 -0.52 9.25
C ALA A 97 -8.67 0.19 7.97
N LEU A 98 -7.86 1.14 7.51
CA LEU A 98 -8.04 1.86 6.27
C LEU A 98 -7.09 1.32 5.20
N GLY A 99 -7.54 1.34 3.95
CA GLY A 99 -6.74 0.97 2.78
C GLY A 99 -7.37 1.46 1.49
N ASP A 100 -6.69 1.26 0.38
CA ASP A 100 -7.05 1.73 -0.96
C ASP A 100 -8.20 0.96 -1.63
N GLY A 101 -8.70 -0.09 -1.01
CA GLY A 101 -9.72 -0.98 -1.57
C GLY A 101 -9.15 -2.29 -2.13
N ALA A 102 -7.84 -2.52 -2.06
CA ALA A 102 -7.24 -3.77 -2.51
C ALA A 102 -7.77 -4.97 -1.70
N PRO A 103 -8.26 -6.03 -2.36
CA PRO A 103 -8.88 -7.18 -1.68
C PRO A 103 -7.99 -7.84 -0.63
N TRP A 104 -6.68 -7.93 -0.90
CA TRP A 104 -5.73 -8.54 0.02
C TRP A 104 -5.65 -7.84 1.38
N ILE A 105 -5.89 -6.51 1.44
CA ILE A 105 -5.90 -5.76 2.70
C ILE A 105 -7.11 -6.20 3.54
N ALA A 106 -8.30 -6.25 2.93
CA ALA A 106 -9.51 -6.71 3.60
C ALA A 106 -9.35 -8.14 4.15
N GLU A 107 -8.78 -9.05 3.35
CA GLU A 107 -8.48 -10.43 3.75
C GLU A 107 -7.50 -10.50 4.93
N GLN A 108 -6.44 -9.67 4.92
CA GLN A 108 -5.50 -9.64 6.04
C GLN A 108 -6.14 -9.05 7.30
N VAL A 109 -6.96 -8.01 7.19
CA VAL A 109 -7.68 -7.45 8.35
C VAL A 109 -8.61 -8.50 8.97
N GLU A 110 -9.39 -9.21 8.17
CA GLU A 110 -10.24 -10.28 8.65
C GLU A 110 -9.43 -11.42 9.30
N ARG A 111 -8.36 -11.87 8.63
CA ARG A 111 -7.49 -12.96 9.12
C ARG A 111 -6.81 -12.62 10.43
N GLN A 112 -6.33 -11.38 10.61
CA GLN A 112 -5.54 -10.98 11.77
C GLN A 112 -6.40 -10.56 12.97
N PHE A 113 -7.57 -9.96 12.72
CA PHE A 113 -8.39 -9.36 13.77
C PHE A 113 -9.77 -9.99 13.93
N GLY A 114 -10.26 -10.76 12.95
CA GLY A 114 -11.59 -11.37 12.99
C GLY A 114 -12.67 -10.35 13.31
N ALA A 115 -13.55 -10.66 14.26
CA ALA A 115 -14.67 -9.80 14.67
C ALA A 115 -14.23 -8.43 15.28
N GLN A 116 -12.96 -8.26 15.63
CA GLN A 116 -12.43 -6.98 16.11
C GLN A 116 -12.03 -6.03 14.97
N GLY A 117 -11.81 -6.58 13.76
CA GLY A 117 -11.37 -5.83 12.58
C GLY A 117 -12.56 -5.26 11.80
N HIS A 118 -12.45 -3.99 11.42
CA HIS A 118 -13.39 -3.31 10.53
C HIS A 118 -12.60 -2.65 9.42
N TYR A 119 -12.69 -3.20 8.21
CA TYR A 119 -12.01 -2.63 7.06
C TYR A 119 -12.84 -1.51 6.45
N LEU A 120 -12.19 -0.40 6.16
CA LEU A 120 -12.76 0.78 5.53
C LEU A 120 -11.91 1.16 4.32
N VAL A 121 -12.55 1.35 3.19
CA VAL A 121 -11.87 1.93 2.02
C VAL A 121 -11.63 3.41 2.28
N ASP A 122 -10.41 3.88 2.00
CA ASP A 122 -10.09 5.30 2.07
C ASP A 122 -11.01 6.11 1.17
N PHE A 123 -11.53 7.22 1.70
CA PHE A 123 -12.52 8.04 0.99
C PHE A 123 -11.96 8.67 -0.27
N TYR A 124 -10.67 9.01 -0.31
CA TYR A 124 -10.05 9.58 -1.51
C TYR A 124 -9.93 8.54 -2.61
N HIS A 125 -9.50 7.33 -2.29
CA HIS A 125 -9.49 6.20 -3.25
C HIS A 125 -10.89 5.85 -3.74
N LEU A 126 -11.89 5.86 -2.85
CA LEU A 126 -13.29 5.71 -3.26
C LEU A 126 -13.70 6.80 -4.25
N CYS A 127 -13.26 8.05 -4.04
CA CYS A 127 -13.53 9.15 -4.96
C CYS A 127 -12.91 8.93 -6.34
N ASP A 128 -11.74 8.29 -6.43
CA ASP A 128 -11.10 7.97 -7.71
C ASP A 128 -11.90 6.92 -8.48
N TYR A 129 -12.41 5.89 -7.80
CA TYR A 129 -13.33 4.91 -8.40
C TYR A 129 -14.64 5.58 -8.88
N LEU A 130 -15.22 6.47 -8.08
CA LEU A 130 -16.41 7.22 -8.49
C LEU A 130 -16.15 8.14 -9.68
N ALA A 131 -14.96 8.75 -9.75
CA ALA A 131 -14.54 9.58 -10.88
C ALA A 131 -14.36 8.76 -12.16
N ALA A 132 -13.83 7.54 -12.05
CA ALA A 132 -13.77 6.63 -13.20
C ALA A 132 -15.16 6.19 -13.64
N ALA A 133 -16.03 5.80 -12.71
CA ALA A 133 -17.41 5.37 -12.99
C ALA A 133 -18.27 6.48 -13.59
N SER A 134 -18.11 7.73 -13.17
CA SER A 134 -18.92 8.87 -13.64
C SER A 134 -18.87 9.04 -15.15
N LYS A 135 -17.73 8.76 -15.77
CA LYS A 135 -17.52 8.84 -17.24
C LYS A 135 -18.37 7.83 -18.03
N VAL A 136 -18.80 6.78 -17.35
CA VAL A 136 -19.64 5.73 -17.95
C VAL A 136 -21.10 5.90 -17.55
N CYS A 137 -21.33 6.24 -16.27
CA CYS A 137 -22.69 6.34 -15.68
C CYS A 137 -23.44 7.59 -16.13
N ASP A 138 -22.76 8.71 -16.33
CA ASP A 138 -23.35 9.94 -16.87
C ASP A 138 -22.34 10.65 -17.77
N LYS A 139 -22.42 10.36 -19.05
CA LYS A 139 -21.49 10.91 -20.06
C LYS A 139 -21.70 12.41 -20.31
N GLU A 140 -22.88 12.93 -20.02
CA GLU A 140 -23.23 14.34 -20.26
C GLU A 140 -22.78 15.21 -19.09
N HIS A 141 -22.96 14.70 -17.85
CA HIS A 141 -22.69 15.47 -16.62
C HIS A 141 -21.88 14.67 -15.58
N PRO A 142 -20.66 14.14 -15.94
CA PRO A 142 -19.92 13.25 -15.07
C PRO A 142 -19.52 13.87 -13.72
N GLU A 143 -19.24 15.17 -13.69
CA GLU A 143 -18.85 15.88 -12.45
C GLU A 143 -20.05 16.03 -11.50
N ALA A 144 -21.24 16.32 -12.03
CA ALA A 144 -22.45 16.42 -11.23
C ALA A 144 -22.84 15.07 -10.64
N TRP A 145 -22.75 14.00 -11.43
CA TRP A 145 -22.99 12.65 -10.99
C TRP A 145 -22.00 12.26 -9.86
N MET A 146 -20.70 12.49 -10.06
CA MET A 146 -19.67 12.20 -9.06
C MET A 146 -19.92 12.96 -7.75
N THR A 147 -20.25 14.24 -7.83
CA THR A 147 -20.53 15.08 -6.66
C THR A 147 -21.71 14.53 -5.87
N LEU A 148 -22.78 14.13 -6.55
CA LEU A 148 -23.95 13.50 -5.91
C LEU A 148 -23.58 12.20 -5.20
N GLN A 149 -22.79 11.31 -5.84
CA GLN A 149 -22.40 10.06 -5.21
C GLN A 149 -21.48 10.28 -3.99
N LYS A 150 -20.58 11.25 -4.05
CA LYS A 150 -19.73 11.63 -2.90
C LYS A 150 -20.58 12.09 -1.71
N GLU A 151 -21.58 12.92 -1.92
CA GLU A 151 -22.46 13.37 -0.85
C GLU A 151 -23.30 12.20 -0.28
N ARG A 152 -23.79 11.30 -1.12
CA ARG A 152 -24.47 10.07 -0.68
C ARG A 152 -23.57 9.23 0.22
N MET A 153 -22.30 9.03 -0.15
CA MET A 153 -21.35 8.28 0.68
C MET A 153 -21.11 8.95 2.03
N LYS A 154 -20.95 10.27 2.07
CA LYS A 154 -20.75 11.02 3.32
C LYS A 154 -21.98 10.98 4.25
N THR A 155 -23.16 10.86 3.69
CA THR A 155 -24.43 10.84 4.44
C THR A 155 -24.94 9.42 4.73
N GLY A 156 -24.11 8.38 4.49
CA GLY A 156 -24.45 6.99 4.79
C GLY A 156 -25.42 6.33 3.81
N GLN A 157 -25.62 6.92 2.63
CA GLN A 157 -26.51 6.43 1.58
C GLN A 157 -25.76 5.54 0.57
N SER A 158 -24.91 4.64 1.05
CA SER A 158 -24.12 3.75 0.19
C SER A 158 -24.97 2.82 -0.69
N SER A 159 -26.15 2.42 -0.21
CA SER A 159 -27.12 1.62 -0.98
C SER A 159 -27.59 2.33 -2.25
N GLU A 160 -27.77 3.64 -2.21
CA GLU A 160 -28.16 4.44 -3.37
C GLU A 160 -27.04 4.59 -4.38
N VAL A 161 -25.78 4.68 -3.89
CA VAL A 161 -24.60 4.66 -4.75
C VAL A 161 -24.50 3.32 -5.48
N MET A 162 -24.67 2.20 -4.76
CA MET A 162 -24.67 0.88 -5.35
C MET A 162 -25.82 0.69 -6.36
N ALA A 163 -27.00 1.22 -6.08
CA ALA A 163 -28.13 1.20 -7.02
C ALA A 163 -27.83 2.00 -8.31
N ALA A 164 -27.14 3.14 -8.19
CA ALA A 164 -26.74 3.96 -9.33
C ALA A 164 -25.66 3.29 -10.22
N LEU A 165 -24.79 2.46 -9.62
CA LEU A 165 -23.75 1.72 -10.33
C LEU A 165 -24.26 0.43 -10.98
N ARG A 166 -25.28 -0.21 -10.40
CA ARG A 166 -25.77 -1.54 -10.82
C ARG A 166 -26.07 -1.69 -12.31
N PRO A 167 -26.69 -0.69 -13.01
CA PRO A 167 -26.96 -0.82 -14.44
C PRO A 167 -25.72 -0.93 -15.34
N PHE A 168 -24.55 -0.59 -14.81
CA PHE A 168 -23.27 -0.53 -15.53
C PHE A 168 -22.29 -1.63 -15.11
N LEU A 169 -22.71 -2.54 -14.22
CA LEU A 169 -21.92 -3.72 -13.90
C LEU A 169 -21.93 -4.66 -15.10
N GLU A 170 -20.74 -5.07 -15.54
CA GLU A 170 -20.61 -6.15 -16.52
C GLU A 170 -21.14 -7.46 -15.93
N ALA A 171 -21.88 -8.22 -16.72
CA ALA A 171 -22.46 -9.49 -16.31
C ALA A 171 -21.42 -10.61 -16.21
#